data_ce21ff1ff535bdc3916d2a2b67d681ed
#
_entry.id   ce21ff1ff535bdc3916d2a2b67d681ed
#
_cell.length_a   1.000
_cell.length_b   1.000
_cell.length_c   1.000
_cell.angle_alpha   90.00
_cell.angle_beta   90.00
_cell.angle_gamma   90.00
#
_symmetry.space_group_name_H-M   'P 1'
#
loop_
_entity.id
_entity.type
_entity.pdbx_description
1 polymer ?
#
loop_
_entity_poly.entity_id
_entity_poly.type
_entity_poly.pdbx_seq_one_letter_code
_entity_poly.pdbx_strand_id
1 'polypeptide(L)'
;VGDSAADRSPRSAAVLGHPVDHSLSPVLHGAAYRALGLDGWTYERIDCTEGQLPAVVDSSPDHRVGYSVTMPNKFAALGYATEVSDRARIVGSANTLVRRETGWFADCTDVDGVTGALAGFDGLPAEPTAVVLGVGGTARPVLAGLAAAGATRVVLASRRDNAGPAADCGRALGLEIHTVLLSDATLPDEVSRSDVLVNTVPEPGVGALTHLVTGANRLFDVLYDPWPTAAASAALSAGIPVVGGDVMLLNQAFGQVELFTGRPAPCQAMAAALTDALGR
;
A
#
# COMPACT_ATOMS: atom_id res chain seq x y z
N VAL A 1 -22.20 32.23 13.66
CA VAL A 1 -21.17 31.23 13.58
C VAL A 1 -21.72 30.03 14.32
N GLY A 2 -22.38 29.11 13.60
CA GLY A 2 -23.01 27.92 14.17
C GLY A 2 -21.93 26.81 14.25
N ASP A 3 -21.66 26.41 15.47
CA ASP A 3 -20.97 25.16 15.77
C ASP A 3 -21.91 24.03 15.29
N SER A 4 -21.63 23.49 14.12
CA SER A 4 -22.32 22.31 13.60
C SER A 4 -22.08 21.20 14.61
N ALA A 5 -23.12 20.79 15.32
CA ALA A 5 -23.08 19.63 16.21
C ALA A 5 -22.47 18.47 15.42
N ALA A 6 -21.24 18.12 15.74
CA ALA A 6 -20.53 17.03 15.12
C ALA A 6 -21.45 15.80 15.21
N ASP A 7 -21.72 15.15 14.09
CA ASP A 7 -22.49 13.91 14.03
C ASP A 7 -21.81 12.90 14.96
N ARG A 8 -22.35 12.75 16.17
CA ARG A 8 -21.86 11.83 17.21
C ARG A 8 -22.45 10.43 17.07
N SER A 9 -23.10 10.15 15.95
CA SER A 9 -23.65 8.83 15.70
C SER A 9 -22.52 7.80 15.69
N PRO A 10 -22.67 6.67 16.37
CA PRO A 10 -21.70 5.58 16.34
C PRO A 10 -21.44 5.15 14.90
N ARG A 11 -20.19 5.16 14.49
CA ARG A 11 -19.77 4.66 13.17
C ARG A 11 -18.58 3.72 13.33
N SER A 12 -18.40 2.84 12.37
CA SER A 12 -17.29 1.90 12.42
C SER A 12 -16.68 1.67 11.05
N ALA A 13 -15.39 1.38 11.05
CA ALA A 13 -14.70 0.80 9.91
C ALA A 13 -13.93 -0.46 10.37
N ALA A 14 -13.41 -1.23 9.45
CA ALA A 14 -12.61 -2.40 9.78
C ALA A 14 -11.58 -2.70 8.71
N VAL A 15 -10.56 -3.50 9.04
CA VAL A 15 -9.69 -4.12 8.04
C VAL A 15 -10.10 -5.56 7.80
N LEU A 16 -10.22 -5.94 6.52
CA LEU A 16 -10.46 -7.30 6.03
C LEU A 16 -9.17 -7.91 5.51
N GLY A 17 -8.80 -9.08 5.99
CA GLY A 17 -7.61 -9.81 5.54
C GLY A 17 -7.52 -11.20 6.16
N HIS A 18 -6.57 -12.03 5.69
CA HIS A 18 -6.31 -13.33 6.27
C HIS A 18 -4.82 -13.72 6.08
N PRO A 19 -4.05 -13.92 7.17
CA PRO A 19 -4.35 -13.49 8.55
C PRO A 19 -4.34 -11.97 8.71
N VAL A 20 -5.06 -11.42 9.70
CA VAL A 20 -5.21 -9.97 9.88
C VAL A 20 -4.79 -9.46 11.27
N ASP A 21 -4.40 -10.37 12.17
CA ASP A 21 -4.10 -10.04 13.58
C ASP A 21 -2.96 -9.04 13.74
N HIS A 22 -1.99 -9.05 12.82
CA HIS A 22 -0.80 -8.18 12.84
C HIS A 22 -1.06 -6.78 12.24
N SER A 23 -2.27 -6.53 11.70
CA SER A 23 -2.57 -5.24 11.07
C SER A 23 -2.46 -4.08 12.06
N LEU A 24 -1.70 -3.05 11.69
CA LEU A 24 -1.60 -1.79 12.43
C LEU A 24 -2.66 -0.76 12.03
N SER A 25 -3.56 -1.09 11.10
CA SER A 25 -4.66 -0.20 10.70
C SER A 25 -5.52 0.27 11.89
N PRO A 26 -5.88 -0.57 12.90
CA PRO A 26 -6.62 -0.09 14.07
C PRO A 26 -5.88 0.97 14.89
N VAL A 27 -4.56 0.92 14.95
CA VAL A 27 -3.72 1.93 15.62
C VAL A 27 -3.84 3.27 14.90
N LEU A 28 -3.65 3.25 13.58
CA LEU A 28 -3.69 4.44 12.73
C LEU A 28 -5.09 5.09 12.73
N HIS A 29 -6.13 4.32 12.44
CA HIS A 29 -7.50 4.83 12.39
C HIS A 29 -8.01 5.25 13.77
N GLY A 30 -7.69 4.51 14.84
CA GLY A 30 -8.02 4.89 16.20
C GLY A 30 -7.36 6.21 16.62
N ALA A 31 -6.11 6.45 16.23
CA ALA A 31 -5.44 7.73 16.46
C ALA A 31 -6.12 8.87 15.68
N ALA A 32 -6.48 8.60 14.41
CA ALA A 32 -7.20 9.55 13.58
C ALA A 32 -8.55 9.94 14.19
N TYR A 33 -9.35 8.96 14.60
CA TYR A 33 -10.67 9.22 15.17
C TYR A 33 -10.59 10.03 16.46
N ARG A 34 -9.63 9.71 17.35
CA ARG A 34 -9.38 10.52 18.56
C ARG A 34 -8.99 11.96 18.24
N ALA A 35 -8.05 12.15 17.32
CA ALA A 35 -7.58 13.49 16.94
C ALA A 35 -8.67 14.34 16.25
N LEU A 36 -9.62 13.69 15.55
CA LEU A 36 -10.76 14.32 14.91
C LEU A 36 -11.96 14.52 15.86
N GLY A 37 -11.87 14.10 17.13
CA GLY A 37 -12.99 14.18 18.10
C GLY A 37 -14.18 13.29 17.71
N LEU A 38 -13.93 12.14 17.09
CA LEU A 38 -14.93 11.16 16.67
C LEU A 38 -15.09 10.07 17.74
N ASP A 39 -15.55 10.46 18.93
CA ASP A 39 -15.59 9.61 20.14
C ASP A 39 -16.47 8.35 19.99
N GLY A 40 -17.45 8.38 19.08
CA GLY A 40 -18.34 7.25 18.79
C GLY A 40 -17.82 6.31 17.67
N TRP A 41 -16.62 6.56 17.11
CA TRP A 41 -16.07 5.78 16.01
C TRP A 41 -15.19 4.64 16.51
N THR A 42 -15.31 3.47 15.88
CA THR A 42 -14.51 2.29 16.16
C THR A 42 -13.84 1.74 14.91
N TYR A 43 -12.73 1.03 15.11
CA TYR A 43 -12.04 0.35 14.02
C TYR A 43 -11.61 -1.05 14.47
N GLU A 44 -11.96 -2.07 13.69
CA GLU A 44 -11.83 -3.49 14.03
C GLU A 44 -10.93 -4.23 13.04
N ARG A 45 -10.49 -5.43 13.42
CA ARG A 45 -9.94 -6.45 12.53
C ARG A 45 -11.00 -7.51 12.30
N ILE A 46 -11.20 -7.90 11.04
CA ILE A 46 -12.10 -8.99 10.68
C ILE A 46 -11.30 -9.97 9.83
N ASP A 47 -11.08 -11.15 10.38
CA ASP A 47 -10.46 -12.25 9.62
C ASP A 47 -11.40 -12.68 8.51
N CYS A 48 -10.94 -12.57 7.27
CA CYS A 48 -11.78 -12.74 6.09
C CYS A 48 -10.95 -13.26 4.92
N THR A 49 -11.26 -14.43 4.44
CA THR A 49 -10.71 -14.98 3.20
C THR A 49 -11.42 -14.41 1.98
N GLU A 50 -10.82 -14.56 0.79
CA GLU A 50 -11.37 -14.01 -0.45
C GLU A 50 -12.80 -14.46 -0.73
N GLY A 51 -13.10 -15.75 -0.51
CA GLY A 51 -14.44 -16.28 -0.71
C GLY A 51 -15.49 -15.81 0.30
N GLN A 52 -15.07 -15.31 1.45
CA GLN A 52 -15.95 -14.80 2.52
C GLN A 52 -16.31 -13.33 2.35
N LEU A 53 -15.51 -12.56 1.58
CA LEU A 53 -15.66 -11.11 1.48
C LEU A 53 -17.09 -10.66 1.14
N PRO A 54 -17.79 -11.22 0.14
CA PRO A 54 -19.15 -10.79 -0.17
C PRO A 54 -20.09 -10.94 1.02
N ALA A 55 -20.09 -12.09 1.68
CA ALA A 55 -20.98 -12.36 2.83
C ALA A 55 -20.67 -11.44 4.03
N VAL A 56 -19.39 -11.15 4.29
CA VAL A 56 -18.97 -10.22 5.35
C VAL A 56 -19.44 -8.81 5.06
N VAL A 57 -19.31 -8.35 3.81
CA VAL A 57 -19.71 -7.01 3.42
C VAL A 57 -21.23 -6.87 3.35
N ASP A 58 -21.96 -7.89 2.87
CA ASP A 58 -23.44 -7.92 2.83
C ASP A 58 -24.06 -7.89 4.23
N SER A 59 -23.42 -8.54 5.21
CA SER A 59 -23.86 -8.57 6.60
C SER A 59 -23.43 -7.35 7.43
N SER A 60 -22.84 -6.34 6.79
CA SER A 60 -22.36 -5.14 7.49
C SER A 60 -23.48 -4.38 8.18
N PRO A 61 -23.31 -3.99 9.45
CA PRO A 61 -24.30 -3.16 10.13
C PRO A 61 -24.38 -1.77 9.46
N ASP A 62 -25.54 -1.08 9.63
CA ASP A 62 -25.79 0.20 8.97
C ASP A 62 -24.77 1.29 9.33
N HIS A 63 -24.18 1.22 10.54
CA HIS A 63 -23.16 2.15 10.98
C HIS A 63 -21.75 1.86 10.42
N ARG A 64 -21.55 0.78 9.67
CA ARG A 64 -20.29 0.47 8.99
C ARG A 64 -20.11 1.39 7.79
N VAL A 65 -19.09 2.28 7.84
CA VAL A 65 -18.82 3.26 6.79
C VAL A 65 -17.84 2.75 5.74
N GLY A 66 -16.98 1.79 6.08
CA GLY A 66 -16.00 1.29 5.13
C GLY A 66 -15.14 0.17 5.66
N TYR A 67 -14.33 -0.35 4.74
CA TYR A 67 -13.33 -1.37 5.00
C TYR A 67 -12.00 -1.01 4.35
N SER A 68 -10.91 -1.11 5.11
CA SER A 68 -9.60 -1.32 4.54
C SER A 68 -9.48 -2.79 4.13
N VAL A 69 -8.82 -3.07 3.04
CA VAL A 69 -8.71 -4.43 2.51
C VAL A 69 -7.25 -4.78 2.26
N THR A 70 -6.80 -5.88 2.87
CA THR A 70 -5.47 -6.42 2.64
C THR A 70 -5.54 -7.82 2.01
N MET A 71 -4.40 -8.47 1.87
CA MET A 71 -4.30 -9.84 1.32
C MET A 71 -5.20 -10.82 2.08
N PRO A 72 -5.91 -11.74 1.38
CA PRO A 72 -5.89 -11.96 -0.08
C PRO A 72 -6.97 -11.16 -0.84
N ASN A 73 -7.72 -10.29 -0.20
CA ASN A 73 -9.04 -9.81 -0.58
C ASN A 73 -9.07 -8.64 -1.60
N LYS A 74 -7.92 -8.06 -1.98
CA LYS A 74 -7.89 -6.83 -2.81
C LYS A 74 -8.54 -6.97 -4.19
N PHE A 75 -8.46 -8.15 -4.81
CA PHE A 75 -9.13 -8.42 -6.09
C PHE A 75 -10.63 -8.65 -5.90
N ALA A 76 -11.02 -9.40 -4.87
CA ALA A 76 -12.41 -9.63 -4.53
C ALA A 76 -13.13 -8.31 -4.17
N ALA A 77 -12.48 -7.40 -3.44
CA ALA A 77 -13.02 -6.09 -3.12
C ALA A 77 -13.31 -5.25 -4.36
N LEU A 78 -12.38 -5.24 -5.33
CA LEU A 78 -12.60 -4.56 -6.60
C LEU A 78 -13.80 -5.14 -7.34
N GLY A 79 -13.90 -6.48 -7.43
CA GLY A 79 -14.99 -7.17 -8.14
C GLY A 79 -16.35 -7.08 -7.43
N TYR A 80 -16.35 -6.83 -6.11
CA TYR A 80 -17.57 -6.68 -5.31
C TYR A 80 -18.19 -5.28 -5.43
N ALA A 81 -17.37 -4.25 -5.61
CA ALA A 81 -17.82 -2.85 -5.60
C ALA A 81 -18.76 -2.52 -6.76
N THR A 82 -19.77 -1.68 -6.50
CA THR A 82 -20.69 -1.13 -7.52
C THR A 82 -20.10 0.07 -8.24
N GLU A 83 -19.21 0.80 -7.57
CA GLU A 83 -18.48 1.95 -8.11
C GLU A 83 -16.98 1.76 -7.87
N VAL A 84 -16.16 2.13 -8.85
CA VAL A 84 -14.71 1.93 -8.81
C VAL A 84 -14.00 3.19 -9.26
N SER A 85 -13.02 3.66 -8.47
CA SER A 85 -12.17 4.78 -8.88
C SER A 85 -11.33 4.43 -10.12
N ASP A 86 -10.93 5.43 -10.87
CA ASP A 86 -10.10 5.22 -12.07
C ASP A 86 -8.77 4.57 -11.71
N ARG A 87 -8.13 4.99 -10.61
CA ARG A 87 -6.87 4.38 -10.16
C ARG A 87 -7.04 2.91 -9.74
N ALA A 88 -8.11 2.56 -9.02
CA ALA A 88 -8.38 1.17 -8.65
C ALA A 88 -8.66 0.30 -9.89
N ARG A 89 -9.34 0.86 -10.90
CA ARG A 89 -9.62 0.19 -12.17
C ARG A 89 -8.34 -0.10 -12.96
N ILE A 90 -7.43 0.89 -13.07
CA ILE A 90 -6.16 0.73 -13.78
C ILE A 90 -5.24 -0.24 -13.04
N VAL A 91 -5.13 -0.11 -11.71
CA VAL A 91 -4.36 -1.01 -10.85
C VAL A 91 -4.94 -2.43 -10.86
N GLY A 92 -6.26 -2.56 -11.05
CA GLY A 92 -6.96 -3.84 -11.04
C GLY A 92 -7.04 -4.47 -9.64
N SER A 93 -6.99 -3.65 -8.57
CA SER A 93 -7.18 -4.07 -7.19
C SER A 93 -7.64 -2.90 -6.31
N ALA A 94 -8.31 -3.19 -5.19
CA ALA A 94 -8.76 -2.19 -4.24
C ALA A 94 -8.33 -2.55 -2.81
N ASN A 95 -7.76 -1.60 -2.09
CA ASN A 95 -7.46 -1.74 -0.67
C ASN A 95 -8.48 -1.02 0.23
N THR A 96 -9.52 -0.43 -0.36
CA THR A 96 -10.51 0.39 0.34
C THR A 96 -11.90 0.17 -0.25
N LEU A 97 -12.88 -0.11 0.60
CA LEU A 97 -14.31 -0.11 0.27
C LEU A 97 -15.01 0.95 1.14
N VAL A 98 -15.79 1.80 0.53
CA VAL A 98 -16.56 2.86 1.21
C VAL A 98 -18.05 2.66 0.94
N ARG A 99 -18.86 2.67 1.99
CA ARG A 99 -20.32 2.56 1.84
C ARG A 99 -20.86 3.85 1.22
N ARG A 100 -21.70 3.70 0.20
CA ARG A 100 -22.43 4.75 -0.49
C ARG A 100 -23.93 4.44 -0.45
N GLU A 101 -24.76 5.38 -0.84
CA GLU A 101 -26.20 5.17 -0.92
C GLU A 101 -26.59 4.07 -1.91
N THR A 102 -25.82 3.94 -3.01
CA THR A 102 -26.05 3.00 -4.11
C THR A 102 -25.26 1.71 -4.01
N GLY A 103 -24.53 1.49 -2.92
CA GLY A 103 -23.70 0.29 -2.72
C GLY A 103 -22.31 0.60 -2.18
N TRP A 104 -21.27 0.00 -2.75
CA TRP A 104 -19.90 0.14 -2.27
C TRP A 104 -19.00 0.74 -3.34
N PHE A 105 -18.25 1.76 -2.96
CA PHE A 105 -17.20 2.38 -3.78
C PHE A 105 -15.86 1.76 -3.44
N ALA A 106 -15.11 1.33 -4.46
CA ALA A 106 -13.76 0.79 -4.31
C ALA A 106 -12.69 1.80 -4.71
N ASP A 107 -11.64 1.90 -3.91
CA ASP A 107 -10.46 2.70 -4.21
C ASP A 107 -9.15 1.96 -3.88
N CYS A 108 -8.03 2.45 -4.43
CA CYS A 108 -6.69 1.92 -4.19
C CYS A 108 -5.79 3.02 -3.59
N THR A 109 -5.90 3.25 -2.28
CA THR A 109 -5.05 4.21 -1.56
C THR A 109 -3.61 3.71 -1.37
N ASP A 110 -3.30 2.45 -1.71
CA ASP A 110 -1.91 1.97 -1.78
C ASP A 110 -1.06 2.83 -2.71
N VAL A 111 -1.66 3.44 -3.74
CA VAL A 111 -0.97 4.38 -4.64
C VAL A 111 -0.43 5.58 -3.86
N ASP A 112 -1.25 6.16 -2.96
CA ASP A 112 -0.84 7.27 -2.09
C ASP A 112 0.25 6.81 -1.12
N GLY A 113 0.15 5.56 -0.65
CA GLY A 113 1.17 4.92 0.18
C GLY A 113 2.52 4.87 -0.50
N VAL A 114 2.56 4.44 -1.76
CA VAL A 114 3.80 4.36 -2.56
C VAL A 114 4.35 5.75 -2.85
N THR A 115 3.49 6.69 -3.26
CA THR A 115 3.92 8.07 -3.55
C THR A 115 4.53 8.73 -2.31
N GLY A 116 3.90 8.53 -1.13
CA GLY A 116 4.43 9.02 0.14
C GLY A 116 5.76 8.37 0.53
N ALA A 117 5.93 7.06 0.26
CA ALA A 117 7.19 6.37 0.49
C ALA A 117 8.32 6.91 -0.43
N LEU A 118 8.03 7.12 -1.71
CA LEU A 118 9.00 7.68 -2.66
C LEU A 118 9.40 9.11 -2.30
N ALA A 119 8.45 9.92 -1.81
CA ALA A 119 8.73 11.28 -1.31
C ALA A 119 9.62 11.30 -0.07
N GLY A 120 9.78 10.18 0.62
CA GLY A 120 10.69 10.01 1.75
C GLY A 120 12.18 9.93 1.35
N PHE A 121 12.50 9.82 0.07
CA PHE A 121 13.89 9.81 -0.40
C PHE A 121 14.38 11.20 -0.78
N ASP A 122 15.41 11.65 -0.11
CA ASP A 122 16.11 12.87 -0.51
C ASP A 122 16.78 12.71 -1.89
N GLY A 123 16.59 13.72 -2.74
CA GLY A 123 17.26 13.76 -4.05
C GLY A 123 16.80 12.68 -5.04
N LEU A 124 15.58 12.15 -4.91
CA LEU A 124 14.99 11.33 -5.96
C LEU A 124 14.73 12.21 -7.20
N PRO A 125 15.15 11.81 -8.42
CA PRO A 125 14.88 12.59 -9.63
C PRO A 125 13.37 12.81 -9.87
N ALA A 126 13.02 13.87 -10.62
CA ALA A 126 11.63 14.13 -11.00
C ALA A 126 11.06 13.05 -11.94
N GLU A 127 11.91 12.38 -12.70
CA GLU A 127 11.58 11.25 -13.59
C GLU A 127 12.41 10.02 -13.16
N PRO A 128 12.10 9.38 -12.02
CA PRO A 128 12.91 8.30 -11.51
C PRO A 128 12.77 7.04 -12.37
N THR A 129 13.85 6.29 -12.48
CA THR A 129 13.86 4.93 -13.00
C THR A 129 13.81 3.92 -11.85
N ALA A 130 13.15 2.78 -12.04
CA ALA A 130 12.98 1.81 -10.98
C ALA A 130 13.19 0.36 -11.43
N VAL A 131 13.68 -0.46 -10.51
CA VAL A 131 13.56 -1.92 -10.58
C VAL A 131 12.59 -2.38 -9.51
N VAL A 132 11.59 -3.17 -9.88
CA VAL A 132 10.59 -3.75 -8.94
C VAL A 132 10.82 -5.25 -8.86
N LEU A 133 11.16 -5.73 -7.67
CA LEU A 133 11.26 -7.16 -7.38
C LEU A 133 9.90 -7.71 -6.97
N GLY A 134 9.42 -8.69 -7.73
CA GLY A 134 8.10 -9.28 -7.53
C GLY A 134 7.01 -8.68 -8.42
N VAL A 135 6.00 -9.51 -8.73
CA VAL A 135 4.87 -9.15 -9.61
C VAL A 135 3.52 -9.56 -8.97
N GLY A 136 3.50 -9.62 -7.63
CA GLY A 136 2.33 -9.94 -6.83
C GLY A 136 1.31 -8.79 -6.72
N GLY A 137 0.38 -8.92 -5.79
CA GLY A 137 -0.72 -7.94 -5.60
C GLY A 137 -0.26 -6.52 -5.29
N THR A 138 0.92 -6.33 -4.67
CA THR A 138 1.45 -5.00 -4.35
C THR A 138 2.25 -4.37 -5.51
N ALA A 139 2.71 -5.17 -6.48
CA ALA A 139 3.48 -4.64 -7.60
C ALA A 139 2.70 -3.63 -8.46
N ARG A 140 1.41 -3.86 -8.69
CA ARG A 140 0.58 -2.95 -9.49
C ARG A 140 0.36 -1.58 -8.82
N PRO A 141 -0.02 -1.49 -7.52
CA PRO A 141 -0.01 -0.22 -6.80
C PRO A 141 1.37 0.48 -6.80
N VAL A 142 2.47 -0.30 -6.72
CA VAL A 142 3.83 0.25 -6.82
C VAL A 142 4.05 0.90 -8.18
N LEU A 143 3.66 0.25 -9.28
CA LEU A 143 3.74 0.85 -10.62
C LEU A 143 2.93 2.13 -10.74
N ALA A 144 1.72 2.14 -10.16
CA ALA A 144 0.87 3.33 -10.18
C ALA A 144 1.48 4.49 -9.35
N GLY A 145 2.05 4.19 -8.19
CA GLY A 145 2.75 5.19 -7.37
C GLY A 145 4.03 5.70 -8.04
N LEU A 146 4.80 4.84 -8.71
CA LEU A 146 5.97 5.23 -9.50
C LEU A 146 5.58 6.14 -10.66
N ALA A 147 4.53 5.80 -11.41
CA ALA A 147 4.01 6.66 -12.49
C ALA A 147 3.54 8.02 -11.96
N ALA A 148 2.81 8.03 -10.83
CA ALA A 148 2.38 9.27 -10.18
C ALA A 148 3.56 10.12 -9.66
N ALA A 149 4.68 9.49 -9.31
CA ALA A 149 5.93 10.16 -8.94
C ALA A 149 6.79 10.60 -10.14
N GLY A 150 6.29 10.42 -11.38
CA GLY A 150 6.95 10.84 -12.61
C GLY A 150 7.87 9.79 -13.23
N ALA A 151 7.90 8.56 -12.74
CA ALA A 151 8.71 7.50 -13.36
C ALA A 151 8.32 7.29 -14.82
N THR A 152 9.33 7.03 -15.65
CA THR A 152 9.14 6.79 -17.09
C THR A 152 9.50 5.36 -17.49
N ARG A 153 10.47 4.74 -16.80
CA ARG A 153 10.97 3.41 -17.09
C ARG A 153 11.02 2.54 -15.82
N VAL A 154 10.49 1.31 -15.94
CA VAL A 154 10.51 0.33 -14.85
C VAL A 154 10.90 -1.05 -15.37
N VAL A 155 11.84 -1.69 -14.68
CA VAL A 155 12.16 -3.10 -14.87
C VAL A 155 11.40 -3.93 -13.84
N LEU A 156 10.60 -4.89 -14.30
CA LEU A 156 9.89 -5.85 -13.45
C LEU A 156 10.66 -7.15 -13.40
N ALA A 157 11.14 -7.54 -12.22
CA ALA A 157 11.84 -8.78 -12.02
C ALA A 157 10.97 -9.82 -11.31
N SER A 158 10.79 -10.99 -11.90
CA SER A 158 9.93 -12.05 -11.38
C SER A 158 10.63 -13.40 -11.36
N ARG A 159 10.18 -14.29 -10.46
CA ARG A 159 10.74 -15.64 -10.36
C ARG A 159 10.36 -16.52 -11.55
N ARG A 160 9.23 -16.25 -12.19
CA ARG A 160 8.68 -16.99 -13.32
C ARG A 160 8.27 -15.99 -14.40
N ASP A 161 8.12 -16.46 -15.63
CA ASP A 161 7.59 -15.65 -16.73
C ASP A 161 6.07 -15.44 -16.58
N ASN A 162 5.69 -14.63 -15.59
CA ASN A 162 4.30 -14.31 -15.23
C ASN A 162 4.08 -12.82 -14.97
N ALA A 163 4.99 -11.97 -15.46
CA ALA A 163 4.91 -10.51 -15.24
C ALA A 163 3.81 -9.82 -16.08
N GLY A 164 3.21 -10.50 -17.06
CA GLY A 164 2.26 -9.93 -18.02
C GLY A 164 1.20 -9.01 -17.39
N PRO A 165 0.41 -9.46 -16.41
CA PRO A 165 -0.63 -8.60 -15.81
C PRO A 165 -0.10 -7.34 -15.12
N ALA A 166 1.09 -7.38 -14.51
CA ALA A 166 1.73 -6.20 -13.93
C ALA A 166 2.32 -5.30 -15.02
N ALA A 167 2.94 -5.90 -16.04
CA ALA A 167 3.48 -5.17 -17.18
C ALA A 167 2.38 -4.43 -17.96
N ASP A 168 1.22 -5.05 -18.16
CA ASP A 168 0.08 -4.43 -18.81
C ASP A 168 -0.47 -3.24 -18.00
N CYS A 169 -0.53 -3.39 -16.67
CA CYS A 169 -0.87 -2.28 -15.77
C CYS A 169 0.12 -1.12 -15.92
N GLY A 170 1.43 -1.40 -15.90
CA GLY A 170 2.46 -0.36 -16.06
C GLY A 170 2.37 0.37 -17.40
N ARG A 171 2.17 -0.37 -18.50
CA ARG A 171 1.98 0.23 -19.83
C ARG A 171 0.72 1.09 -19.92
N ALA A 172 -0.39 0.65 -19.30
CA ALA A 172 -1.61 1.44 -19.21
C ALA A 172 -1.43 2.74 -18.42
N LEU A 173 -0.44 2.79 -17.52
CA LEU A 173 -0.03 3.98 -16.78
C LEU A 173 1.00 4.85 -17.52
N GLY A 174 1.38 4.48 -18.74
CA GLY A 174 2.35 5.22 -19.56
C GLY A 174 3.82 4.89 -19.27
N LEU A 175 4.11 3.85 -18.46
CA LEU A 175 5.47 3.41 -18.15
C LEU A 175 6.05 2.56 -19.30
N GLU A 176 7.33 2.77 -19.60
CA GLU A 176 8.13 1.83 -20.36
C GLU A 176 8.49 0.64 -19.45
N ILE A 177 7.93 -0.53 -19.76
CA ILE A 177 8.09 -1.72 -18.93
C ILE A 177 8.99 -2.75 -19.62
N HIS A 178 10.09 -3.11 -18.95
CA HIS A 178 10.92 -4.26 -19.26
C HIS A 178 10.66 -5.37 -18.24
N THR A 179 10.57 -6.61 -18.70
CA THR A 179 10.38 -7.77 -17.82
C THR A 179 11.60 -8.68 -17.89
N VAL A 180 12.10 -9.09 -16.73
CA VAL A 180 13.24 -10.00 -16.60
C VAL A 180 12.98 -11.07 -15.56
N LEU A 181 13.72 -12.17 -15.61
CA LEU A 181 13.72 -13.14 -14.51
C LEU A 181 14.63 -12.66 -13.38
N LEU A 182 14.30 -13.03 -12.14
CA LEU A 182 15.18 -12.77 -10.98
C LEU A 182 16.56 -13.43 -11.11
N SER A 183 16.69 -14.45 -11.98
CA SER A 183 17.95 -15.12 -12.31
C SER A 183 18.67 -14.51 -13.51
N ASP A 184 18.15 -13.43 -14.10
CA ASP A 184 18.78 -12.80 -15.25
C ASP A 184 20.11 -12.15 -14.86
N ALA A 185 21.16 -12.46 -15.62
CA ALA A 185 22.51 -11.96 -15.36
C ALA A 185 22.64 -10.43 -15.53
N THR A 186 21.70 -9.78 -16.21
CA THR A 186 21.69 -8.32 -16.40
C THR A 186 21.02 -7.58 -15.24
N LEU A 187 20.28 -8.27 -14.37
CA LEU A 187 19.50 -7.64 -13.31
C LEU A 187 20.36 -6.82 -12.31
N PRO A 188 21.55 -7.24 -11.88
CA PRO A 188 22.42 -6.43 -11.04
C PRO A 188 22.80 -5.09 -11.71
N ASP A 189 23.05 -5.09 -13.01
CA ASP A 189 23.35 -3.87 -13.77
C ASP A 189 22.12 -2.94 -13.87
N GLU A 190 20.94 -3.51 -14.08
CA GLU A 190 19.67 -2.74 -14.08
C GLU A 190 19.43 -2.10 -12.72
N VAL A 191 19.66 -2.84 -11.63
CA VAL A 191 19.53 -2.30 -10.26
C VAL A 191 20.50 -1.14 -10.02
N SER A 192 21.78 -1.30 -10.38
CA SER A 192 22.79 -0.28 -10.15
C SER A 192 22.57 1.03 -10.94
N ARG A 193 21.90 0.94 -12.10
CA ARG A 193 21.56 2.07 -12.96
C ARG A 193 20.23 2.72 -12.61
N SER A 194 19.37 2.03 -11.84
CA SER A 194 18.08 2.57 -11.43
C SER A 194 18.19 3.54 -10.25
N ASP A 195 17.28 4.49 -10.15
CA ASP A 195 17.23 5.44 -9.05
C ASP A 195 16.69 4.83 -7.77
N VAL A 196 15.80 3.83 -7.89
CA VAL A 196 15.21 3.12 -6.76
C VAL A 196 14.96 1.63 -7.06
N LEU A 197 15.36 0.78 -6.12
CA LEU A 197 14.97 -0.62 -6.05
C LEU A 197 13.73 -0.73 -5.15
N VAL A 198 12.65 -1.33 -5.66
CA VAL A 198 11.43 -1.58 -4.86
C VAL A 198 11.31 -3.09 -4.63
N ASN A 199 11.31 -3.49 -3.36
CA ASN A 199 11.07 -4.88 -3.00
C ASN A 199 9.59 -5.11 -2.67
N THR A 200 8.92 -6.01 -3.41
CA THR A 200 7.56 -6.51 -3.12
C THR A 200 7.56 -8.03 -2.84
N VAL A 201 8.74 -8.64 -2.73
CA VAL A 201 8.87 -10.08 -2.44
C VAL A 201 8.81 -10.29 -0.92
N PRO A 202 7.86 -11.12 -0.43
CA PRO A 202 7.77 -11.39 1.01
C PRO A 202 8.94 -12.26 1.50
N GLU A 203 9.17 -12.22 2.83
CA GLU A 203 10.05 -13.18 3.49
C GLU A 203 9.48 -14.63 3.41
N PRO A 204 10.31 -15.68 3.30
CA PRO A 204 11.79 -15.65 3.26
C PRO A 204 12.38 -15.42 1.86
N GLY A 205 11.58 -15.14 0.84
CA GLY A 205 12.03 -15.07 -0.55
C GLY A 205 13.04 -13.95 -0.81
N VAL A 206 12.92 -12.81 -0.11
CA VAL A 206 13.80 -11.66 -0.27
C VAL A 206 15.22 -11.93 0.22
N GLY A 207 15.42 -12.84 1.16
CA GLY A 207 16.75 -13.20 1.67
C GLY A 207 17.70 -13.67 0.58
N ALA A 208 17.19 -14.35 -0.46
CA ALA A 208 18.00 -14.77 -1.61
C ALA A 208 18.38 -13.62 -2.56
N LEU A 209 17.77 -12.43 -2.41
CA LEU A 209 17.94 -11.26 -3.28
C LEU A 209 18.79 -10.15 -2.66
N THR A 210 19.36 -10.36 -1.47
CA THR A 210 20.17 -9.37 -0.76
C THR A 210 21.38 -8.89 -1.54
N HIS A 211 21.94 -9.75 -2.41
CA HIS A 211 23.06 -9.39 -3.30
C HIS A 211 22.68 -8.32 -4.34
N LEU A 212 21.41 -8.23 -4.74
CA LEU A 212 20.91 -7.17 -5.62
C LEU A 212 20.81 -5.85 -4.85
N VAL A 213 20.34 -5.92 -3.59
CA VAL A 213 20.12 -4.76 -2.74
C VAL A 213 21.40 -3.95 -2.52
N THR A 214 22.53 -4.63 -2.31
CA THR A 214 23.82 -3.96 -2.06
C THR A 214 24.36 -3.16 -3.26
N GLY A 215 23.79 -3.34 -4.44
CA GLY A 215 24.09 -2.54 -5.64
C GLY A 215 23.11 -1.40 -5.91
N ALA A 216 22.05 -1.24 -5.11
CA ALA A 216 21.02 -0.25 -5.33
C ALA A 216 21.44 1.15 -4.86
N ASN A 217 20.89 2.19 -5.49
CA ASN A 217 21.06 3.58 -5.06
C ASN A 217 20.14 3.95 -3.89
N ARG A 218 18.93 3.38 -3.86
CA ARG A 218 17.91 3.52 -2.80
C ARG A 218 17.10 2.24 -2.73
N LEU A 219 16.61 1.87 -1.56
CA LEU A 219 15.69 0.76 -1.35
C LEU A 219 14.36 1.23 -0.79
N PHE A 220 13.27 0.99 -1.51
CA PHE A 220 11.93 0.97 -0.95
C PHE A 220 11.51 -0.47 -0.71
N ASP A 221 11.38 -0.88 0.56
CA ASP A 221 10.88 -2.19 0.94
C ASP A 221 9.42 -2.08 1.40
N VAL A 222 8.49 -2.65 0.66
CA VAL A 222 7.06 -2.54 1.00
C VAL A 222 6.66 -3.33 2.26
N LEU A 223 7.58 -4.13 2.79
CA LEU A 223 7.37 -4.89 4.03
C LEU A 223 7.70 -4.02 5.25
N TYR A 224 6.99 -4.27 6.34
CA TYR A 224 7.23 -3.59 7.62
C TYR A 224 7.26 -4.55 8.83
N ASP A 225 6.89 -5.81 8.63
CA ASP A 225 6.89 -6.85 9.66
C ASP A 225 7.30 -8.21 9.05
N PRO A 226 8.39 -8.85 9.57
CA PRO A 226 9.33 -8.33 10.56
C PRO A 226 10.19 -7.17 10.05
N TRP A 227 10.64 -6.29 10.95
CA TRP A 227 11.50 -5.18 10.59
C TRP A 227 12.76 -5.11 11.47
N PRO A 228 13.97 -4.86 10.91
CA PRO A 228 14.23 -4.75 9.48
C PRO A 228 14.12 -6.11 8.76
N THR A 229 13.68 -6.09 7.50
CA THR A 229 13.72 -7.26 6.62
C THR A 229 15.16 -7.64 6.28
N ALA A 230 15.38 -8.79 5.66
CA ALA A 230 16.72 -9.17 5.16
C ALA A 230 17.22 -8.14 4.12
N ALA A 231 16.34 -7.64 3.24
CA ALA A 231 16.68 -6.60 2.27
C ALA A 231 17.05 -5.28 2.94
N ALA A 232 16.21 -4.80 3.87
CA ALA A 232 16.46 -3.57 4.61
C ALA A 232 17.76 -3.66 5.42
N SER A 233 18.02 -4.79 6.08
CA SER A 233 19.27 -5.02 6.83
C SER A 233 20.51 -4.96 5.95
N ALA A 234 20.44 -5.57 4.76
CA ALA A 234 21.54 -5.54 3.78
C ALA A 234 21.80 -4.11 3.27
N ALA A 235 20.74 -3.37 2.93
CA ALA A 235 20.84 -1.98 2.48
C ALA A 235 21.43 -1.07 3.56
N LEU A 236 20.92 -1.11 4.79
CA LEU A 236 21.41 -0.31 5.92
C LEU A 236 22.87 -0.60 6.20
N SER A 237 23.30 -1.88 6.16
CA SER A 237 24.70 -2.27 6.36
C SER A 237 25.61 -1.75 5.25
N ALA A 238 25.09 -1.56 4.05
CA ALA A 238 25.81 -1.00 2.89
C ALA A 238 25.73 0.55 2.83
N GLY A 239 25.05 1.22 3.79
CA GLY A 239 24.88 2.66 3.79
C GLY A 239 23.90 3.18 2.72
N ILE A 240 23.03 2.32 2.21
CA ILE A 240 22.02 2.66 1.19
C ILE A 240 20.80 3.24 1.90
N PRO A 241 20.23 4.38 1.41
CA PRO A 241 18.98 4.92 1.93
C PRO A 241 17.84 3.92 1.81
N VAL A 242 17.08 3.74 2.91
CA VAL A 242 15.96 2.80 2.99
C VAL A 242 14.69 3.52 3.41
N VAL A 243 13.60 3.27 2.71
CA VAL A 243 12.24 3.59 3.14
C VAL A 243 11.48 2.27 3.32
N GLY A 244 10.86 2.08 4.49
CA GLY A 244 10.12 0.87 4.83
C GLY A 244 8.64 0.93 4.49
N GLY A 245 8.00 -0.23 4.53
CA GLY A 245 6.57 -0.36 4.29
C GLY A 245 5.68 0.28 5.34
N ASP A 246 6.23 0.63 6.51
CA ASP A 246 5.56 1.45 7.52
C ASP A 246 5.20 2.85 7.00
N VAL A 247 6.06 3.45 6.18
CA VAL A 247 5.77 4.74 5.52
C VAL A 247 4.64 4.58 4.50
N MET A 248 4.65 3.50 3.71
CA MET A 248 3.56 3.17 2.79
C MET A 248 2.25 2.93 3.55
N LEU A 249 2.30 2.16 4.64
CA LEU A 249 1.14 1.87 5.50
C LEU A 249 0.52 3.15 6.06
N LEU A 250 1.34 4.09 6.50
CA LEU A 250 0.90 5.38 7.02
C LEU A 250 0.20 6.22 5.94
N ASN A 251 0.86 6.41 4.80
CA ASN A 251 0.36 7.29 3.76
C ASN A 251 -0.92 6.77 3.09
N GLN A 252 -1.06 5.45 2.89
CA GLN A 252 -2.30 4.88 2.38
C GLN A 252 -3.46 5.05 3.36
N ALA A 253 -3.19 5.03 4.67
CA ALA A 253 -4.21 5.20 5.70
C ALA A 253 -4.74 6.63 5.77
N PHE A 254 -3.98 7.64 5.37
CA PHE A 254 -4.50 9.02 5.26
C PHE A 254 -5.68 9.08 4.30
N GLY A 255 -5.52 8.57 3.08
CA GLY A 255 -6.61 8.53 2.10
C GLY A 255 -7.82 7.72 2.59
N GLN A 256 -7.60 6.62 3.31
CA GLN A 256 -8.69 5.84 3.91
C GLN A 256 -9.46 6.63 4.96
N VAL A 257 -8.76 7.33 5.86
CA VAL A 257 -9.40 8.19 6.87
C VAL A 257 -10.25 9.27 6.20
N GLU A 258 -9.74 9.91 5.17
CA GLU A 258 -10.47 10.94 4.42
C GLU A 258 -11.72 10.37 3.73
N LEU A 259 -11.60 9.21 3.12
CA LEU A 259 -12.72 8.52 2.47
C LEU A 259 -13.79 8.07 3.47
N PHE A 260 -13.42 7.61 4.66
CA PHE A 260 -14.35 7.13 5.68
C PHE A 260 -15.02 8.28 6.44
N THR A 261 -14.28 9.35 6.74
CA THR A 261 -14.74 10.41 7.62
C THR A 261 -15.25 11.65 6.88
N GLY A 262 -14.84 11.84 5.62
CA GLY A 262 -15.05 13.09 4.88
C GLY A 262 -14.24 14.28 5.42
N ARG A 263 -13.21 14.03 6.26
CA ARG A 263 -12.38 15.06 6.91
C ARG A 263 -10.91 14.82 6.56
N PRO A 264 -10.07 15.88 6.49
CA PRO A 264 -8.64 15.74 6.30
C PRO A 264 -8.02 14.83 7.36
N ALA A 265 -7.11 13.96 6.96
CA ALA A 265 -6.42 13.06 7.86
C ALA A 265 -5.51 13.82 8.83
N PRO A 266 -5.54 13.53 10.14
CA PRO A 266 -4.66 14.14 11.14
C PRO A 266 -3.28 13.47 11.10
N CYS A 267 -2.52 13.73 10.03
CA CYS A 267 -1.28 13.02 9.67
C CYS A 267 -0.28 12.91 10.84
N GLN A 268 -0.09 13.99 11.61
CA GLN A 268 0.86 14.00 12.73
C GLN A 268 0.45 13.03 13.85
N ALA A 269 -0.84 12.99 14.21
CA ALA A 269 -1.34 12.09 15.24
C ALA A 269 -1.25 10.62 14.81
N MET A 270 -1.52 10.35 13.53
CA MET A 270 -1.39 9.01 12.97
C MET A 270 0.07 8.55 12.90
N ALA A 271 0.98 9.43 12.47
CA ALA A 271 2.41 9.14 12.43
C ALA A 271 3.00 8.85 13.82
N ALA A 272 2.67 9.67 14.82
CA ALA A 272 3.08 9.45 16.21
C ALA A 272 2.60 8.09 16.74
N ALA A 273 1.32 7.77 16.50
CA ALA A 273 0.76 6.48 16.94
C ALA A 273 1.43 5.27 16.26
N LEU A 274 1.82 5.38 14.99
CA LEU A 274 2.55 4.32 14.31
C LEU A 274 3.97 4.16 14.88
N THR A 275 4.68 5.27 15.11
CA THR A 275 6.02 5.29 15.73
C THR A 275 6.00 4.58 17.08
N ASP A 276 5.05 4.95 17.95
CA ASP A 276 4.86 4.33 19.25
C ASP A 276 4.57 2.81 19.14
N ALA A 277 3.70 2.42 18.20
CA ALA A 277 3.34 1.02 18.00
C ALA A 277 4.50 0.15 17.47
N LEU A 278 5.43 0.77 16.74
CA LEU A 278 6.63 0.11 16.21
C LEU A 278 7.82 0.16 17.23
N GLY A 279 7.66 0.82 18.38
CA GLY A 279 8.71 0.95 19.40
C GLY A 279 9.91 1.80 18.95
N ARG A 280 9.67 2.79 18.12
CA ARG A 280 10.70 3.69 17.55
C ARG A 280 10.59 5.09 18.10
#